data_aa648148e4e6a79b313a8bd6cca21f6d
#
_entry.id   aa648148e4e6a79b313a8bd6cca21f6d
#
_cell.length_a   1.000
_cell.length_b   1.000
_cell.length_c   1.000
_cell.angle_alpha   90.00
_cell.angle_beta   90.00
_cell.angle_gamma   90.00
#
_symmetry.space_group_name_H-M   'P 1'
#
loop_
_entity.id
_entity.type
_entity.pdbx_description
1 polymer ?
#
loop_
_entity_poly.entity_id
_entity_poly.type
_entity_poly.pdbx_seq_one_letter_code
_entity_poly.pdbx_strand_id
1 'polypeptide(L)'
;MNKNIVCIGLMSGTSGDGMDASIAVSDGENNFKVLFNEYSLYPKEIYREYHKLKENVLNFEDINKNSKKLRDLERKITIFTSSFVEKIKKKLSMQKKNIKIDLIGFHGQTILHSPEKQFSLQLGDGQLLSQLTKTKVIYKFRENDLKNGGQGAPLAPIFHKFLINKKKIKPPITILNLGGIANITTINHYEVISSSDIGPGNCLIDSWVRLNSKLKFDKGGNIARSGKINKIILDQSLENFYENKISEKKSFDINDFHFSFARGLSLEDGAATLTEFTAEICSKKITTNKVYVCGGGRNNLYLLEKIKNKTGCKIEPIDKLNIEGDFVESQAFAYLAVRSFLKKPITFPETTGCSKPLTGGILINNN
;
A
#
# COMPACT_ATOMS: atom_id res chain seq x y z
N MET A 1 -5.25 8.61 31.43
CA MET A 1 -5.18 9.34 30.14
C MET A 1 -4.22 8.58 29.22
N ASN A 2 -4.67 8.14 28.05
CA ASN A 2 -3.79 7.49 27.08
C ASN A 2 -2.71 8.49 26.64
N LYS A 3 -1.43 8.09 26.76
CA LYS A 3 -0.30 8.96 26.41
C LYS A 3 -0.28 9.17 24.89
N ASN A 4 -0.37 10.42 24.46
CA ASN A 4 -0.15 10.78 23.05
C ASN A 4 1.32 10.54 22.66
N ILE A 5 1.54 9.79 21.59
CA ILE A 5 2.86 9.41 21.06
C ILE A 5 3.04 10.11 19.71
N VAL A 6 4.17 10.77 19.53
CA VAL A 6 4.56 11.33 18.26
C VAL A 6 5.27 10.25 17.44
N CYS A 7 4.65 9.80 16.38
CA CYS A 7 5.16 8.73 15.54
C CYS A 7 5.37 9.20 14.09
N ILE A 8 6.48 8.79 13.48
CA ILE A 8 6.66 8.87 12.04
C ILE A 8 6.36 7.50 11.43
N GLY A 9 5.40 7.43 10.52
CA GLY A 9 5.13 6.26 9.71
C GLY A 9 5.82 6.36 8.36
N LEU A 10 6.52 5.30 7.99
CA LEU A 10 7.31 5.20 6.76
C LEU A 10 6.77 4.06 5.91
N MET A 11 6.38 4.40 4.68
CA MET A 11 5.83 3.45 3.72
C MET A 11 6.52 3.59 2.36
N SER A 12 6.86 2.47 1.76
CA SER A 12 7.27 2.39 0.37
C SER A 12 6.39 1.37 -0.34
N GLY A 13 5.70 1.81 -1.36
CA GLY A 13 4.80 0.96 -2.15
C GLY A 13 5.55 -0.03 -3.05
N THR A 14 4.79 -0.91 -3.68
CA THR A 14 5.33 -1.94 -4.60
C THR A 14 5.93 -1.37 -5.89
N SER A 15 5.64 -0.11 -6.22
CA SER A 15 6.30 0.61 -7.32
C SER A 15 7.80 0.84 -7.07
N GLY A 16 8.23 0.88 -5.79
CA GLY A 16 9.63 1.08 -5.43
C GLY A 16 10.22 2.41 -5.86
N ASP A 17 9.37 3.43 -6.09
CA ASP A 17 9.81 4.73 -6.58
C ASP A 17 10.45 5.60 -5.49
N GLY A 18 10.03 5.41 -4.26
CA GLY A 18 10.45 6.23 -3.13
C GLY A 18 9.74 5.85 -1.84
N MET A 19 9.80 6.75 -0.88
CA MET A 19 9.26 6.54 0.46
C MET A 19 8.39 7.72 0.89
N ASP A 20 7.21 7.39 1.37
CA ASP A 20 6.30 8.32 2.05
C ASP A 20 6.58 8.31 3.55
N ALA A 21 6.55 9.49 4.14
CA ALA A 21 6.68 9.69 5.57
C ALA A 21 5.55 10.58 6.09
N SER A 22 4.88 10.14 7.15
CA SER A 22 3.88 10.93 7.86
C SER A 22 4.20 11.02 9.33
N ILE A 23 4.31 12.23 9.86
CA ILE A 23 4.43 12.45 11.30
C ILE A 23 3.03 12.72 11.86
N ALA A 24 2.65 11.94 12.85
CA ALA A 24 1.38 12.10 13.52
C ALA A 24 1.51 11.95 15.04
N VAL A 25 0.60 12.61 15.76
CA VAL A 25 0.37 12.37 17.18
C VAL A 25 -0.81 11.43 17.33
N SER A 26 -0.67 10.36 18.11
CA SER A 26 -1.73 9.39 18.30
C SER A 26 -1.70 8.75 19.69
N ASP A 27 -2.87 8.32 20.16
CA ASP A 27 -3.04 7.44 21.32
C ASP A 27 -3.34 5.98 20.90
N GLY A 28 -3.32 5.72 19.59
CA GLY A 28 -3.60 4.41 19.01
C GLY A 28 -5.08 4.02 18.99
N GLU A 29 -6.01 4.92 19.35
CA GLU A 29 -7.46 4.64 19.36
C GLU A 29 -8.28 5.80 18.80
N ASN A 30 -8.45 6.86 19.57
CA ASN A 30 -9.41 7.93 19.30
C ASN A 30 -8.74 9.21 18.80
N ASN A 31 -7.45 9.37 19.11
CA ASN A 31 -6.72 10.57 18.76
C ASN A 31 -5.65 10.27 17.70
N PHE A 32 -5.73 10.99 16.60
CA PHE A 32 -4.73 10.98 15.54
C PHE A 32 -4.72 12.34 14.85
N LYS A 33 -3.58 13.01 14.86
CA LYS A 33 -3.41 14.30 14.19
C LYS A 33 -2.14 14.28 13.38
N VAL A 34 -2.26 14.44 12.07
CA VAL A 34 -1.12 14.60 11.17
C VAL A 34 -0.47 15.96 11.43
N LEU A 35 0.84 15.96 11.58
CA LEU A 35 1.66 17.15 11.78
C LEU A 35 2.45 17.53 10.54
N PHE A 36 2.86 16.51 9.76
CA PHE A 36 3.72 16.70 8.59
C PHE A 36 3.68 15.47 7.67
N ASN A 37 3.70 15.71 6.36
CA ASN A 37 3.87 14.70 5.34
C ASN A 37 5.02 15.09 4.42
N GLU A 38 5.80 14.12 3.96
CA GLU A 38 6.91 14.31 3.02
C GLU A 38 7.10 13.05 2.20
N TYR A 39 7.46 13.23 0.92
CA TYR A 39 7.85 12.16 0.03
C TYR A 39 9.30 12.32 -0.41
N SER A 40 10.03 11.23 -0.55
CA SER A 40 11.38 11.24 -1.09
C SER A 40 11.57 10.12 -2.10
N LEU A 41 11.98 10.49 -3.32
CA LEU A 41 12.36 9.53 -4.35
C LEU A 41 13.58 8.72 -3.91
N TYR A 42 13.58 7.43 -4.23
CA TYR A 42 14.78 6.62 -4.11
C TYR A 42 15.86 7.10 -5.09
N PRO A 43 17.15 7.05 -4.70
CA PRO A 43 18.26 7.16 -5.64
C PRO A 43 18.12 6.14 -6.79
N LYS A 44 18.54 6.53 -7.99
CA LYS A 44 18.46 5.67 -9.19
C LYS A 44 19.06 4.28 -8.98
N GLU A 45 20.10 4.18 -8.17
CA GLU A 45 20.77 2.92 -7.81
C GLU A 45 19.84 2.00 -7.04
N ILE A 46 19.22 2.49 -5.93
CA ILE A 46 18.26 1.71 -5.12
C ILE A 46 17.07 1.27 -5.99
N TYR A 47 16.52 2.19 -6.79
CA TYR A 47 15.40 1.90 -7.68
C TYR A 47 15.73 0.74 -8.64
N ARG A 48 16.89 0.81 -9.34
CA ARG A 48 17.32 -0.23 -10.29
C ARG A 48 17.58 -1.57 -9.62
N GLU A 49 18.28 -1.57 -8.48
CA GLU A 49 18.57 -2.80 -7.72
C GLU A 49 17.29 -3.45 -7.20
N TYR A 50 16.35 -2.66 -6.69
CA TYR A 50 15.07 -3.15 -6.23
C TYR A 50 14.30 -3.85 -7.35
N HIS A 51 14.11 -3.20 -8.50
CA HIS A 51 13.37 -3.78 -9.61
C HIS A 51 14.03 -5.06 -10.13
N LYS A 52 15.35 -5.04 -10.28
CA LYS A 52 16.11 -6.23 -10.69
C LYS A 52 15.94 -7.40 -9.71
N LEU A 53 15.94 -7.12 -8.40
CA LEU A 53 15.74 -8.17 -7.40
C LEU A 53 14.27 -8.62 -7.35
N LYS A 54 13.32 -7.70 -7.48
CA LYS A 54 11.88 -8.01 -7.52
C LYS A 54 11.52 -8.96 -8.68
N GLU A 55 12.15 -8.79 -9.84
CA GLU A 55 11.99 -9.68 -10.99
C GLU A 55 12.63 -11.06 -10.81
N ASN A 56 13.69 -11.16 -10.00
CA ASN A 56 14.49 -12.37 -9.82
C ASN A 56 14.17 -13.15 -8.53
N VAL A 57 13.36 -12.60 -7.64
CA VAL A 57 13.00 -13.24 -6.36
C VAL A 57 11.51 -13.57 -6.37
N LEU A 58 11.18 -14.76 -6.85
CA LEU A 58 9.82 -15.24 -6.99
C LEU A 58 9.43 -16.27 -5.91
N ASN A 59 10.43 -16.85 -5.24
CA ASN A 59 10.23 -17.88 -4.22
C ASN A 59 11.38 -17.90 -3.18
N PHE A 60 11.29 -18.82 -2.22
CA PHE A 60 12.29 -18.98 -1.16
C PHE A 60 13.70 -19.35 -1.65
N GLU A 61 13.81 -20.15 -2.69
CA GLU A 61 15.12 -20.54 -3.24
C GLU A 61 15.84 -19.32 -3.82
N ASP A 62 15.07 -18.46 -4.47
CA ASP A 62 15.61 -17.21 -5.06
C ASP A 62 16.11 -16.24 -3.98
N ILE A 63 15.45 -16.21 -2.80
CA ILE A 63 15.91 -15.44 -1.65
C ILE A 63 17.30 -15.92 -1.23
N ASN A 64 17.50 -17.24 -1.11
CA ASN A 64 18.78 -17.81 -0.73
C ASN A 64 19.86 -17.51 -1.76
N LYS A 65 19.58 -17.71 -3.06
CA LYS A 65 20.48 -17.41 -4.18
C LYS A 65 20.88 -15.92 -4.23
N ASN A 66 19.98 -15.03 -3.87
CA ASN A 66 20.20 -13.58 -3.88
C ASN A 66 20.50 -12.98 -2.50
N SER A 67 20.76 -13.79 -1.48
CA SER A 67 20.84 -13.35 -0.08
C SER A 67 21.84 -12.20 0.16
N LYS A 68 23.01 -12.21 -0.50
CA LYS A 68 23.99 -11.10 -0.41
C LYS A 68 23.41 -9.81 -1.01
N LYS A 69 22.85 -9.87 -2.21
CA LYS A 69 22.27 -8.69 -2.89
C LYS A 69 21.08 -8.12 -2.12
N LEU A 70 20.28 -8.99 -1.52
CA LEU A 70 19.14 -8.57 -0.68
C LEU A 70 19.62 -7.82 0.56
N ARG A 71 20.65 -8.36 1.27
CA ARG A 71 21.25 -7.67 2.42
C ARG A 71 21.88 -6.32 2.05
N ASP A 72 22.59 -6.28 0.92
CA ASP A 72 23.20 -5.04 0.45
C ASP A 72 22.16 -3.97 0.13
N LEU A 73 21.06 -4.35 -0.54
CA LEU A 73 19.95 -3.44 -0.85
C LEU A 73 19.20 -3.04 0.43
N GLU A 74 18.93 -3.97 1.34
CA GLU A 74 18.31 -3.68 2.65
C GLU A 74 19.09 -2.63 3.41
N ARG A 75 20.44 -2.77 3.46
CA ARG A 75 21.30 -1.77 4.10
C ARG A 75 21.21 -0.42 3.43
N LYS A 76 21.22 -0.35 2.08
CA LYS A 76 21.07 0.91 1.32
C LYS A 76 19.73 1.57 1.60
N ILE A 77 18.62 0.82 1.57
CA ILE A 77 17.29 1.31 1.90
C ILE A 77 17.24 1.84 3.32
N THR A 78 17.83 1.12 4.28
CA THR A 78 17.83 1.54 5.69
C THR A 78 18.62 2.83 5.91
N ILE A 79 19.80 2.96 5.28
CA ILE A 79 20.61 4.19 5.34
C ILE A 79 19.89 5.36 4.69
N PHE A 80 19.27 5.15 3.52
CA PHE A 80 18.42 6.16 2.87
C PHE A 80 17.30 6.60 3.79
N THR A 81 16.60 5.64 4.41
CA THR A 81 15.49 5.90 5.33
C THR A 81 15.95 6.74 6.54
N SER A 82 17.09 6.40 7.13
CA SER A 82 17.64 7.17 8.26
C SER A 82 17.96 8.61 7.85
N SER A 83 18.60 8.79 6.70
CA SER A 83 18.92 10.11 6.13
C SER A 83 17.66 10.92 5.85
N PHE A 84 16.61 10.27 5.36
CA PHE A 84 15.31 10.91 5.11
C PHE A 84 14.64 11.36 6.41
N VAL A 85 14.63 10.50 7.45
CA VAL A 85 14.13 10.86 8.78
C VAL A 85 14.89 12.05 9.36
N GLU A 86 16.22 12.06 9.28
CA GLU A 86 17.03 13.18 9.78
C GLU A 86 16.79 14.48 8.99
N LYS A 87 16.61 14.38 7.67
CA LYS A 87 16.21 15.52 6.83
C LYS A 87 14.87 16.11 7.29
N ILE A 88 13.88 15.26 7.59
CA ILE A 88 12.58 15.71 8.11
C ILE A 88 12.72 16.38 9.48
N LYS A 89 13.46 15.77 10.42
CA LYS A 89 13.73 16.36 11.74
C LYS A 89 14.34 17.77 11.61
N LYS A 90 15.33 17.91 10.72
CA LYS A 90 16.00 19.18 10.44
C LYS A 90 15.03 20.23 9.86
N LYS A 91 14.17 19.84 8.92
CA LYS A 91 13.16 20.70 8.31
C LYS A 91 12.14 21.20 9.35
N LEU A 92 11.70 20.35 10.26
CA LEU A 92 10.79 20.70 11.34
C LEU A 92 11.44 21.69 12.33
N SER A 93 12.71 21.45 12.69
CA SER A 93 13.46 22.36 13.56
C SER A 93 13.61 23.75 12.94
N MET A 94 13.91 23.83 11.64
CA MET A 94 13.99 25.11 10.91
C MET A 94 12.65 25.87 10.90
N GLN A 95 11.53 25.15 10.90
CA GLN A 95 10.19 25.74 11.00
C GLN A 95 9.79 26.11 12.44
N LYS A 96 10.74 26.11 13.39
CA LYS A 96 10.53 26.34 14.83
C LYS A 96 9.50 25.41 15.46
N LYS A 97 9.29 24.24 14.86
CA LYS A 97 8.43 23.18 15.40
C LYS A 97 9.28 22.23 16.23
N ASN A 98 9.30 22.42 17.55
CA ASN A 98 9.97 21.49 18.48
C ASN A 98 9.16 20.20 18.62
N ILE A 99 9.19 19.36 17.58
CA ILE A 99 8.51 18.07 17.55
C ILE A 99 9.56 16.99 17.84
N LYS A 100 9.46 16.37 19.00
CA LYS A 100 10.25 15.18 19.33
C LYS A 100 9.52 13.95 18.81
N ILE A 101 10.18 13.18 17.96
CA ILE A 101 9.64 11.89 17.47
C ILE A 101 9.97 10.82 18.50
N ASP A 102 8.94 10.17 19.05
CA ASP A 102 9.07 9.12 20.06
C ASP A 102 9.24 7.74 19.43
N LEU A 103 8.68 7.53 18.22
CA LEU A 103 8.54 6.23 17.60
C LEU A 103 8.62 6.34 16.08
N ILE A 104 9.20 5.33 15.43
CA ILE A 104 9.18 5.13 13.99
C ILE A 104 8.39 3.86 13.67
N GLY A 105 7.39 3.95 12.80
CA GLY A 105 6.74 2.80 12.17
C GLY A 105 7.37 2.56 10.80
N PHE A 106 8.16 1.50 10.65
CA PHE A 106 8.92 1.22 9.44
C PHE A 106 8.37 -0.02 8.73
N HIS A 107 7.63 0.19 7.66
CA HIS A 107 7.12 -0.93 6.85
C HIS A 107 8.24 -1.66 6.10
N GLY A 108 9.23 -0.92 5.59
CA GLY A 108 10.24 -1.45 4.67
C GLY A 108 9.73 -1.56 3.24
N GLN A 109 10.55 -2.16 2.35
CA GLN A 109 10.27 -2.35 0.93
C GLN A 109 9.96 -3.81 0.62
N THR A 110 8.75 -4.12 0.20
CA THR A 110 8.33 -5.51 -0.08
C THR A 110 9.04 -6.08 -1.31
N ILE A 111 9.69 -7.23 -1.12
CA ILE A 111 10.29 -8.04 -2.19
C ILE A 111 9.39 -9.21 -2.55
N LEU A 112 8.91 -9.96 -1.56
CA LEU A 112 8.06 -11.14 -1.77
C LEU A 112 6.96 -11.17 -0.72
N HIS A 113 5.76 -11.51 -1.15
CA HIS A 113 4.62 -11.75 -0.28
C HIS A 113 3.95 -13.05 -0.69
N SER A 114 3.96 -14.05 0.18
CA SER A 114 3.51 -15.43 -0.08
C SER A 114 2.76 -15.94 1.15
N PRO A 115 1.50 -15.50 1.34
CA PRO A 115 0.72 -15.84 2.55
C PRO A 115 0.49 -17.34 2.72
N GLU A 116 0.34 -18.09 1.62
CA GLU A 116 0.20 -19.54 1.61
C GLU A 116 1.40 -20.26 2.22
N LYS A 117 2.58 -19.62 2.19
CA LYS A 117 3.82 -20.08 2.86
C LYS A 117 4.05 -19.38 4.19
N GLN A 118 3.07 -18.64 4.69
CA GLN A 118 3.15 -17.82 5.91
C GLN A 118 4.36 -16.88 5.92
N PHE A 119 4.70 -16.33 4.76
CA PHE A 119 5.91 -15.56 4.56
C PHE A 119 5.69 -14.24 3.84
N SER A 120 6.41 -13.22 4.30
CA SER A 120 6.50 -11.92 3.63
C SER A 120 7.84 -11.28 3.94
N LEU A 121 8.57 -10.85 2.91
CA LEU A 121 9.86 -10.19 3.03
C LEU A 121 9.74 -8.72 2.68
N GLN A 122 9.94 -7.88 3.68
CA GLN A 122 10.16 -6.45 3.52
C GLN A 122 11.60 -6.13 3.87
N LEU A 123 12.34 -5.52 2.94
CA LEU A 123 13.70 -5.04 3.18
C LEU A 123 13.66 -3.81 4.08
N GLY A 124 14.38 -3.87 5.18
CA GLY A 124 14.45 -2.80 6.16
C GLY A 124 14.93 -3.30 7.51
N ASP A 125 16.16 -2.90 7.88
CA ASP A 125 16.76 -3.25 9.17
C ASP A 125 16.32 -2.25 10.24
N GLY A 126 15.34 -2.65 11.07
CA GLY A 126 14.82 -1.83 12.16
C GLY A 126 15.86 -1.55 13.24
N GLN A 127 16.82 -2.45 13.46
CA GLN A 127 17.87 -2.25 14.44
C GLN A 127 18.87 -1.19 13.99
N LEU A 128 19.35 -1.28 12.75
CA LEU A 128 20.21 -0.27 12.15
C LEU A 128 19.50 1.09 12.09
N LEU A 129 18.21 1.13 11.69
CA LEU A 129 17.44 2.37 11.64
C LEU A 129 17.34 3.01 13.03
N SER A 130 17.06 2.21 14.08
CA SER A 130 16.99 2.70 15.46
C SER A 130 18.34 3.28 15.93
N GLN A 131 19.42 2.60 15.62
CA GLN A 131 20.78 3.06 15.96
C GLN A 131 21.14 4.38 15.26
N LEU A 132 20.83 4.51 13.97
CA LEU A 132 21.16 5.71 13.20
C LEU A 132 20.29 6.92 13.58
N THR A 133 19.00 6.70 13.86
CA THR A 133 18.05 7.80 14.16
C THR A 133 17.91 8.12 15.64
N LYS A 134 18.51 7.30 16.50
CA LYS A 134 18.35 7.39 17.96
C LYS A 134 16.87 7.40 18.39
N THR A 135 16.05 6.65 17.69
CA THR A 135 14.59 6.61 17.91
C THR A 135 14.11 5.15 17.95
N LYS A 136 13.13 4.86 18.80
CA LYS A 136 12.50 3.52 18.84
C LYS A 136 11.85 3.21 17.49
N VAL A 137 11.96 1.95 17.05
CA VAL A 137 11.41 1.50 15.76
C VAL A 137 10.46 0.32 15.97
N ILE A 138 9.30 0.37 15.34
CA ILE A 138 8.43 -0.79 15.12
C ILE A 138 8.55 -1.16 13.64
N TYR A 139 8.84 -2.42 13.34
CA TYR A 139 8.97 -2.95 11.98
C TYR A 139 8.44 -4.39 11.93
N LYS A 140 8.44 -5.04 10.76
CA LYS A 140 7.94 -6.43 10.58
C LYS A 140 6.48 -6.60 10.99
N PHE A 141 5.62 -5.71 10.57
CA PHE A 141 4.21 -5.65 10.97
C PHE A 141 3.40 -6.90 10.57
N ARG A 142 3.83 -7.63 9.53
CA ARG A 142 3.10 -8.74 8.92
C ARG A 142 3.37 -10.11 9.55
N GLU A 143 4.53 -10.28 10.20
CA GLU A 143 5.03 -11.60 10.63
C GLU A 143 4.11 -12.28 11.65
N ASN A 144 3.59 -11.55 12.63
CA ASN A 144 2.75 -12.15 13.66
C ASN A 144 1.39 -12.59 13.09
N ASP A 145 0.83 -11.84 12.18
CA ASP A 145 -0.41 -12.16 11.49
C ASP A 145 -0.26 -13.44 10.65
N LEU A 146 0.79 -13.51 9.83
CA LEU A 146 1.12 -14.68 8.99
C LEU A 146 1.32 -15.94 9.85
N LYS A 147 2.05 -15.85 10.95
CA LYS A 147 2.29 -16.97 11.88
C LYS A 147 1.00 -17.49 12.54
N ASN A 148 -0.04 -16.66 12.60
CA ASN A 148 -1.34 -17.02 13.18
C ASN A 148 -2.43 -17.25 12.11
N GLY A 149 -2.03 -17.64 10.89
CA GLY A 149 -2.93 -18.04 9.81
C GLY A 149 -3.57 -16.89 9.05
N GLY A 150 -3.19 -15.64 9.34
CA GLY A 150 -3.61 -14.49 8.56
C GLY A 150 -2.83 -14.35 7.26
N GLN A 151 -3.32 -13.49 6.37
CA GLN A 151 -2.71 -13.21 5.06
C GLN A 151 -1.57 -12.18 5.17
N GLY A 152 -1.34 -11.54 6.33
CA GLY A 152 -0.35 -10.48 6.49
C GLY A 152 -0.68 -9.18 5.77
N ALA A 153 -1.78 -9.13 5.04
CA ALA A 153 -2.29 -7.98 4.28
C ALA A 153 -3.82 -8.10 4.09
N PRO A 154 -4.54 -6.97 3.88
CA PRO A 154 -4.08 -5.59 4.07
C PRO A 154 -4.00 -5.18 5.55
N LEU A 155 -3.11 -4.25 5.91
CA LEU A 155 -2.93 -3.76 7.30
C LEU A 155 -3.64 -2.43 7.59
N ALA A 156 -3.98 -1.66 6.54
CA ALA A 156 -4.61 -0.35 6.69
C ALA A 156 -6.07 -0.34 7.20
N PRO A 157 -6.87 -1.42 7.18
CA PRO A 157 -8.31 -1.39 7.44
C PRO A 157 -8.70 -0.80 8.79
N ILE A 158 -7.96 -1.09 9.86
CA ILE A 158 -8.24 -0.51 11.18
C ILE A 158 -8.01 1.02 11.20
N PHE A 159 -7.05 1.52 10.44
CA PHE A 159 -6.85 2.95 10.25
C PHE A 159 -7.95 3.56 9.38
N HIS A 160 -8.40 2.87 8.34
CA HIS A 160 -9.53 3.30 7.53
C HIS A 160 -10.80 3.47 8.38
N LYS A 161 -11.12 2.48 9.23
CA LYS A 161 -12.25 2.60 10.18
C LYS A 161 -12.08 3.81 11.09
N PHE A 162 -10.89 3.99 11.66
CA PHE A 162 -10.60 5.16 12.48
C PHE A 162 -10.87 6.47 11.72
N LEU A 163 -10.40 6.59 10.46
CA LEU A 163 -10.61 7.80 9.65
C LEU A 163 -12.10 8.08 9.41
N ILE A 164 -12.88 7.06 9.04
CA ILE A 164 -14.32 7.18 8.78
C ILE A 164 -15.05 7.62 10.05
N ASN A 165 -14.77 7.02 11.18
CA ASN A 165 -15.37 7.38 12.46
C ASN A 165 -15.00 8.81 12.88
N LYS A 166 -13.72 9.19 12.76
CA LYS A 166 -13.24 10.54 13.04
C LYS A 166 -13.91 11.60 12.18
N LYS A 167 -14.19 11.29 10.90
CA LYS A 167 -14.89 12.18 9.97
C LYS A 167 -16.42 12.09 10.11
N LYS A 168 -16.93 11.27 11.02
CA LYS A 168 -18.37 11.05 11.27
C LYS A 168 -19.15 10.67 10.00
N ILE A 169 -18.52 9.84 9.15
CA ILE A 169 -19.15 9.40 7.90
C ILE A 169 -19.97 8.15 8.22
N LYS A 170 -21.25 8.20 7.83
CA LYS A 170 -22.18 7.09 8.10
C LYS A 170 -21.90 5.91 7.14
N PRO A 171 -21.67 4.71 7.65
CA PRO A 171 -21.63 3.48 6.84
C PRO A 171 -23.02 3.18 6.22
N PRO A 172 -23.12 2.33 5.16
CA PRO A 172 -22.04 1.52 4.60
C PRO A 172 -21.15 2.34 3.66
N ILE A 173 -19.86 2.02 3.66
CA ILE A 173 -18.86 2.75 2.89
C ILE A 173 -17.70 1.83 2.49
N THR A 174 -17.13 2.08 1.32
CA THR A 174 -15.90 1.44 0.86
C THR A 174 -14.78 2.48 0.74
N ILE A 175 -13.60 2.12 1.24
CA ILE A 175 -12.35 2.77 0.88
C ILE A 175 -11.64 1.85 -0.12
N LEU A 176 -11.39 2.39 -1.31
CA LEU A 176 -10.66 1.73 -2.40
C LEU A 176 -9.27 2.32 -2.47
N ASN A 177 -8.25 1.52 -2.15
CA ASN A 177 -6.86 1.90 -2.37
C ASN A 177 -6.41 1.41 -3.74
N LEU A 178 -6.11 2.33 -4.64
CA LEU A 178 -5.57 2.07 -5.97
C LEU A 178 -4.07 2.34 -5.98
N GLY A 179 -3.30 1.39 -5.44
CA GLY A 179 -1.84 1.32 -5.56
C GLY A 179 -1.40 0.52 -6.77
N GLY A 180 -0.26 -0.16 -6.70
CA GLY A 180 0.12 -1.20 -7.69
C GLY A 180 -0.89 -2.36 -7.68
N ILE A 181 -1.27 -2.82 -6.48
CA ILE A 181 -2.40 -3.71 -6.21
C ILE A 181 -3.58 -2.86 -5.76
N ALA A 182 -4.79 -3.24 -6.17
CA ALA A 182 -6.03 -2.66 -5.66
C ALA A 182 -6.51 -3.45 -4.45
N ASN A 183 -6.83 -2.74 -3.37
CA ASN A 183 -7.47 -3.34 -2.20
C ASN A 183 -8.66 -2.50 -1.73
N ILE A 184 -9.60 -3.17 -1.07
CA ILE A 184 -10.78 -2.51 -0.51
C ILE A 184 -10.85 -2.73 1.00
N THR A 185 -11.41 -1.74 1.67
CA THR A 185 -11.90 -1.84 3.04
C THR A 185 -13.37 -1.43 3.02
N THR A 186 -14.25 -2.35 3.34
CA THR A 186 -15.69 -2.08 3.45
C THR A 186 -16.08 -2.04 4.92
N ILE A 187 -16.78 -0.97 5.31
CA ILE A 187 -17.36 -0.81 6.63
C ILE A 187 -18.87 -0.89 6.44
N ASN A 188 -19.51 -1.90 7.04
CA ASN A 188 -20.95 -2.13 6.92
C ASN A 188 -21.76 -1.30 7.91
N HIS A 189 -23.09 -1.44 7.88
CA HIS A 189 -24.03 -0.74 8.77
C HIS A 189 -23.77 -0.99 10.27
N TYR A 190 -23.18 -2.14 10.62
CA TYR A 190 -22.83 -2.51 12.00
C TYR A 190 -21.39 -2.12 12.36
N GLU A 191 -20.75 -1.29 11.53
CA GLU A 191 -19.36 -0.89 11.69
C GLU A 191 -18.35 -2.06 11.67
N VAL A 192 -18.77 -3.21 11.19
CA VAL A 192 -17.85 -4.34 10.94
C VAL A 192 -17.02 -4.04 9.71
N ILE A 193 -15.72 -4.27 9.84
CA ILE A 193 -14.76 -4.07 8.75
C ILE A 193 -14.58 -5.40 8.03
N SER A 194 -14.61 -5.35 6.70
CA SER A 194 -14.04 -6.42 5.87
C SER A 194 -13.02 -5.83 4.91
N SER A 195 -12.01 -6.60 4.54
CA SER A 195 -11.01 -6.13 3.59
C SER A 195 -10.35 -7.27 2.84
N SER A 196 -9.93 -6.99 1.62
CA SER A 196 -9.12 -7.89 0.79
C SER A 196 -8.41 -7.09 -0.28
N ASP A 197 -7.32 -7.66 -0.79
CA ASP A 197 -6.88 -7.29 -2.12
C ASP A 197 -7.93 -7.79 -3.12
N ILE A 198 -8.10 -7.08 -4.22
CA ILE A 198 -9.16 -7.38 -5.18
C ILE A 198 -8.65 -7.65 -6.60
N GLY A 199 -7.44 -7.20 -6.90
CA GLY A 199 -6.86 -7.40 -8.22
C GLY A 199 -5.75 -6.40 -8.52
N PRO A 200 -5.37 -6.23 -9.79
CA PRO A 200 -4.43 -5.22 -10.19
C PRO A 200 -5.01 -3.83 -9.95
N GLY A 201 -4.18 -2.94 -9.42
CA GLY A 201 -4.45 -1.51 -9.42
C GLY A 201 -3.85 -0.87 -10.68
N ASN A 202 -2.79 -0.07 -10.47
CA ASN A 202 -2.08 0.55 -11.61
C ASN A 202 -0.97 -0.33 -12.20
N CYS A 203 -0.59 -1.45 -11.56
CA CYS A 203 0.63 -2.18 -11.93
C CYS A 203 0.66 -2.62 -13.41
N LEU A 204 -0.46 -3.09 -13.96
CA LEU A 204 -0.55 -3.50 -15.37
C LEU A 204 -0.47 -2.30 -16.30
N ILE A 205 -1.22 -1.24 -16.02
CA ILE A 205 -1.27 0.00 -16.83
C ILE A 205 0.11 0.65 -16.86
N ASP A 206 0.72 0.83 -15.68
CA ASP A 206 2.03 1.47 -15.55
C ASP A 206 3.14 0.65 -16.22
N SER A 207 3.09 -0.68 -16.10
CA SER A 207 4.06 -1.56 -16.75
C SER A 207 3.92 -1.53 -18.27
N TRP A 208 2.68 -1.50 -18.78
CA TRP A 208 2.40 -1.33 -20.20
C TRP A 208 2.94 -0.01 -20.76
N VAL A 209 2.65 1.09 -20.05
CA VAL A 209 3.10 2.43 -20.45
C VAL A 209 4.63 2.53 -20.45
N ARG A 210 5.30 1.99 -19.41
CA ARG A 210 6.78 1.96 -19.37
C ARG A 210 7.41 1.14 -20.48
N LEU A 211 6.78 0.03 -20.86
CA LEU A 211 7.31 -0.83 -21.93
C LEU A 211 7.17 -0.18 -23.30
N ASN A 212 6.07 0.53 -23.56
CA ASN A 212 5.70 1.04 -24.88
C ASN A 212 5.96 2.54 -25.07
N SER A 213 6.49 3.23 -24.03
CA SER A 213 6.79 4.66 -24.09
C SER A 213 7.97 5.04 -23.17
N LYS A 214 8.35 6.33 -23.18
CA LYS A 214 9.31 6.90 -22.22
C LYS A 214 8.65 7.39 -20.93
N LEU A 215 7.34 7.24 -20.80
CA LEU A 215 6.58 7.68 -19.64
C LEU A 215 6.63 6.61 -18.52
N LYS A 216 6.44 7.04 -17.29
CA LYS A 216 6.42 6.13 -16.12
C LYS A 216 5.03 5.55 -15.87
N PHE A 217 3.98 6.29 -16.19
CA PHE A 217 2.58 5.94 -15.96
C PHE A 217 1.66 6.76 -16.86
N ASP A 218 0.38 6.37 -16.96
CA ASP A 218 -0.65 7.10 -17.70
C ASP A 218 -1.23 8.24 -16.85
N LYS A 219 -0.72 9.45 -17.03
CA LYS A 219 -1.16 10.63 -16.28
C LYS A 219 -2.63 10.95 -16.57
N GLY A 220 -3.47 10.86 -15.55
CA GLY A 220 -4.91 11.13 -15.65
C GLY A 220 -5.70 10.09 -16.45
N GLY A 221 -5.06 9.04 -16.96
CA GLY A 221 -5.67 8.06 -17.85
C GLY A 221 -5.82 8.57 -19.29
N ASN A 222 -5.00 9.56 -19.69
CA ASN A 222 -5.15 10.22 -21.00
C ASN A 222 -4.76 9.30 -22.16
N ILE A 223 -3.76 8.45 -21.98
CA ILE A 223 -3.35 7.46 -23.00
C ILE A 223 -4.49 6.45 -23.19
N ALA A 224 -4.97 5.86 -22.09
CA ALA A 224 -6.08 4.91 -22.13
C ALA A 224 -7.37 5.53 -22.72
N ARG A 225 -7.65 6.79 -22.41
CA ARG A 225 -8.82 7.51 -22.94
C ARG A 225 -8.79 7.68 -24.46
N SER A 226 -7.61 7.80 -25.06
CA SER A 226 -7.44 7.96 -26.51
C SER A 226 -7.48 6.63 -27.27
N GLY A 227 -7.36 5.49 -26.57
CA GLY A 227 -7.38 4.16 -27.16
C GLY A 227 -8.77 3.53 -27.24
N LYS A 228 -8.84 2.42 -27.97
CA LYS A 228 -10.03 1.58 -28.11
C LYS A 228 -9.86 0.29 -27.32
N ILE A 229 -10.88 -0.06 -26.54
CA ILE A 229 -10.89 -1.31 -25.80
C ILE A 229 -11.03 -2.49 -26.76
N ASN A 230 -10.10 -3.44 -26.72
CA ASN A 230 -10.26 -4.69 -27.45
C ASN A 230 -11.10 -5.65 -26.61
N LYS A 231 -12.38 -5.80 -26.97
CA LYS A 231 -13.34 -6.60 -26.22
C LYS A 231 -12.98 -8.08 -26.17
N ILE A 232 -12.50 -8.66 -27.26
CA ILE A 232 -12.15 -10.09 -27.30
C ILE A 232 -11.03 -10.39 -26.32
N ILE A 233 -9.97 -9.60 -26.34
CA ILE A 233 -8.84 -9.73 -25.41
C ILE A 233 -9.30 -9.49 -23.97
N LEU A 234 -10.13 -8.48 -23.72
CA LEU A 234 -10.66 -8.15 -22.41
C LEU A 234 -11.47 -9.33 -21.84
N ASP A 235 -12.46 -9.83 -22.60
CA ASP A 235 -13.36 -10.87 -22.13
C ASP A 235 -12.58 -12.16 -21.82
N GLN A 236 -11.68 -12.58 -22.68
CA GLN A 236 -10.81 -13.74 -22.47
C GLN A 236 -9.91 -13.56 -21.23
N SER A 237 -9.39 -12.35 -21.01
CA SER A 237 -8.52 -12.07 -19.87
C SER A 237 -9.29 -12.07 -18.54
N LEU A 238 -10.53 -11.57 -18.54
CA LEU A 238 -11.42 -11.63 -17.39
C LEU A 238 -11.84 -13.06 -17.07
N GLU A 239 -12.19 -13.85 -18.09
CA GLU A 239 -12.49 -15.28 -17.94
C GLU A 239 -11.31 -16.00 -17.28
N ASN A 240 -10.10 -15.87 -17.84
CA ASN A 240 -8.89 -16.45 -17.26
C ASN A 240 -8.64 -16.00 -15.80
N PHE A 241 -8.90 -14.73 -15.46
CA PHE A 241 -8.72 -14.23 -14.10
C PHE A 241 -9.68 -14.91 -13.11
N TYR A 242 -10.93 -15.17 -13.52
CA TYR A 242 -11.92 -15.80 -12.65
C TYR A 242 -11.81 -17.33 -12.62
N GLU A 243 -11.56 -17.99 -13.74
CA GLU A 243 -11.45 -19.44 -13.82
C GLU A 243 -10.20 -20.00 -13.12
N ASN A 244 -9.07 -19.31 -13.22
CA ASN A 244 -7.82 -19.74 -12.57
C ASN A 244 -7.80 -19.48 -11.05
N LYS A 245 -8.96 -19.18 -10.44
CA LYS A 245 -9.11 -18.91 -9.00
C LYS A 245 -8.19 -17.81 -8.47
N ILE A 246 -7.58 -17.02 -9.37
CA ILE A 246 -6.79 -15.85 -8.97
C ILE A 246 -7.68 -14.91 -8.16
N SER A 247 -8.94 -14.75 -8.58
CA SER A 247 -9.94 -13.91 -7.90
C SER A 247 -10.33 -14.35 -6.49
N GLU A 248 -9.99 -15.58 -6.09
CA GLU A 248 -10.27 -16.14 -4.75
C GLU A 248 -9.18 -15.81 -3.73
N LYS A 249 -8.01 -15.38 -4.18
CA LYS A 249 -6.94 -14.93 -3.28
C LYS A 249 -7.40 -13.71 -2.46
N LYS A 250 -7.04 -13.69 -1.19
CA LYS A 250 -7.30 -12.54 -0.30
C LYS A 250 -6.18 -11.50 -0.30
N SER A 251 -5.01 -11.89 -0.75
CA SER A 251 -3.84 -11.03 -0.87
C SER A 251 -3.05 -11.37 -2.13
N PHE A 252 -2.54 -10.34 -2.81
CA PHE A 252 -1.82 -10.45 -4.08
C PHE A 252 -0.39 -9.93 -3.99
N ASP A 253 0.48 -10.49 -4.86
CA ASP A 253 1.72 -9.83 -5.29
C ASP A 253 1.54 -9.30 -6.72
N ILE A 254 2.31 -8.28 -7.12
CA ILE A 254 2.26 -7.75 -8.50
C ILE A 254 2.64 -8.81 -9.53
N ASN A 255 3.43 -9.81 -9.16
CA ASN A 255 3.81 -10.95 -10.00
C ASN A 255 2.65 -11.92 -10.26
N ASP A 256 1.52 -11.80 -9.56
CA ASP A 256 0.31 -12.55 -9.87
C ASP A 256 -0.37 -12.03 -11.16
N PHE A 257 0.06 -10.87 -11.69
CA PHE A 257 -0.57 -10.21 -12.82
C PHE A 257 0.40 -10.02 -13.98
N HIS A 258 -0.04 -10.41 -15.18
CA HIS A 258 0.74 -10.26 -16.40
C HIS A 258 -0.09 -9.53 -17.46
N PHE A 259 0.50 -8.54 -18.11
CA PHE A 259 -0.14 -7.81 -19.22
C PHE A 259 0.15 -8.43 -20.60
N SER A 260 0.65 -9.67 -20.63
CA SER A 260 1.01 -10.37 -21.88
C SER A 260 -0.14 -10.50 -22.88
N PHE A 261 -1.37 -10.51 -22.39
CA PHE A 261 -2.57 -10.55 -23.23
C PHE A 261 -2.78 -9.28 -24.05
N ALA A 262 -2.23 -8.15 -23.64
CA ALA A 262 -2.30 -6.90 -24.40
C ALA A 262 -1.20 -6.76 -25.48
N ARG A 263 -0.26 -7.72 -25.57
CA ARG A 263 0.80 -7.69 -26.59
C ARG A 263 0.22 -7.64 -28.00
N GLY A 264 0.82 -6.79 -28.83
CA GLY A 264 0.35 -6.57 -30.21
C GLY A 264 -0.67 -5.45 -30.37
N LEU A 265 -1.20 -4.90 -29.28
CA LEU A 265 -2.00 -3.68 -29.31
C LEU A 265 -1.11 -2.43 -29.41
N SER A 266 -1.68 -1.32 -29.88
CA SER A 266 -1.04 0.00 -29.77
C SER A 266 -0.87 0.40 -28.31
N LEU A 267 -0.02 1.40 -28.02
CA LEU A 267 0.14 1.94 -26.67
C LEU A 267 -1.21 2.33 -26.08
N GLU A 268 -2.03 3.03 -26.84
CA GLU A 268 -3.32 3.57 -26.45
C GLU A 268 -4.36 2.46 -26.23
N ASP A 269 -4.48 1.54 -27.20
CA ASP A 269 -5.46 0.44 -27.12
C ASP A 269 -5.13 -0.55 -26.01
N GLY A 270 -3.85 -0.84 -25.80
CA GLY A 270 -3.39 -1.65 -24.68
C GLY A 270 -3.67 -0.98 -23.34
N ALA A 271 -3.37 0.31 -23.21
CA ALA A 271 -3.68 1.07 -22.00
C ALA A 271 -5.20 1.12 -21.74
N ALA A 272 -6.03 1.31 -22.78
CA ALA A 272 -7.50 1.30 -22.68
C ALA A 272 -8.01 -0.06 -22.21
N THR A 273 -7.52 -1.15 -22.80
CA THR A 273 -7.95 -2.52 -22.47
C THR A 273 -7.55 -2.91 -21.06
N LEU A 274 -6.32 -2.57 -20.63
CA LEU A 274 -5.85 -2.83 -19.27
C LEU A 274 -6.56 -1.98 -18.20
N THR A 275 -6.91 -0.73 -18.55
CA THR A 275 -7.71 0.13 -17.66
C THR A 275 -9.11 -0.43 -17.49
N GLU A 276 -9.74 -0.90 -18.57
CA GLU A 276 -11.05 -1.54 -18.51
C GLU A 276 -11.01 -2.85 -17.71
N PHE A 277 -9.98 -3.67 -17.89
CA PHE A 277 -9.76 -4.89 -17.11
C PHE A 277 -9.68 -4.60 -15.59
N THR A 278 -8.89 -3.61 -15.20
CA THR A 278 -8.80 -3.18 -13.79
C THR A 278 -10.15 -2.66 -13.29
N ALA A 279 -10.86 -1.85 -14.10
CA ALA A 279 -12.15 -1.30 -13.73
C ALA A 279 -13.21 -2.39 -13.52
N GLU A 280 -13.26 -3.42 -14.39
CA GLU A 280 -14.18 -4.57 -14.25
C GLU A 280 -13.96 -5.30 -12.92
N ILE A 281 -12.70 -5.63 -12.62
CA ILE A 281 -12.36 -6.35 -11.39
C ILE A 281 -12.72 -5.54 -10.16
N CYS A 282 -12.34 -4.24 -10.12
CA CYS A 282 -12.66 -3.36 -9.00
C CYS A 282 -14.17 -3.22 -8.80
N SER A 283 -14.90 -3.03 -9.89
CA SER A 283 -16.35 -2.80 -9.85
C SER A 283 -17.12 -3.97 -9.27
N LYS A 284 -16.73 -5.20 -9.58
CA LYS A 284 -17.40 -6.42 -9.07
C LYS A 284 -17.27 -6.61 -7.55
N LYS A 285 -16.28 -5.98 -6.93
CA LYS A 285 -16.03 -6.09 -5.48
C LYS A 285 -16.62 -4.94 -4.67
N ILE A 286 -17.04 -3.86 -5.33
CA ILE A 286 -17.68 -2.72 -4.66
C ILE A 286 -19.16 -3.02 -4.44
N THR A 287 -19.56 -3.05 -3.16
CA THR A 287 -20.96 -3.38 -2.76
C THR A 287 -21.67 -2.22 -2.07
N THR A 288 -21.02 -1.06 -1.94
CA THR A 288 -21.58 0.12 -1.28
C THR A 288 -21.83 1.25 -2.27
N ASN A 289 -22.80 2.10 -2.00
CA ASN A 289 -23.13 3.23 -2.87
C ASN A 289 -22.15 4.42 -2.72
N LYS A 290 -21.23 4.35 -1.77
CA LYS A 290 -20.27 5.42 -1.48
C LYS A 290 -18.87 4.85 -1.35
N VAL A 291 -17.97 5.36 -2.18
CA VAL A 291 -16.58 4.90 -2.26
C VAL A 291 -15.64 6.11 -2.14
N TYR A 292 -14.68 6.03 -1.25
CA TYR A 292 -13.55 6.95 -1.22
C TYR A 292 -12.31 6.26 -1.75
N VAL A 293 -11.59 6.95 -2.66
CA VAL A 293 -10.39 6.38 -3.31
C VAL A 293 -9.14 7.04 -2.77
N CYS A 294 -8.16 6.22 -2.39
CA CYS A 294 -6.79 6.65 -2.02
C CYS A 294 -5.75 5.93 -2.90
N GLY A 295 -4.46 6.21 -2.64
CA GLY A 295 -3.37 5.73 -3.48
C GLY A 295 -3.21 6.50 -4.78
N GLY A 296 -2.13 6.24 -5.52
CA GLY A 296 -1.79 6.98 -6.75
C GLY A 296 -2.85 6.91 -7.84
N GLY A 297 -3.58 5.79 -7.93
CA GLY A 297 -4.63 5.57 -8.92
C GLY A 297 -5.85 6.49 -8.77
N ARG A 298 -6.03 7.16 -7.63
CA ARG A 298 -7.08 8.19 -7.48
C ARG A 298 -6.89 9.37 -8.45
N ASN A 299 -5.69 9.53 -8.99
CA ASN A 299 -5.35 10.54 -9.97
C ASN A 299 -5.60 10.06 -11.42
N ASN A 300 -5.90 8.79 -11.65
CA ASN A 300 -6.30 8.25 -12.95
C ASN A 300 -7.80 8.45 -13.14
N LEU A 301 -8.17 9.63 -13.61
CA LEU A 301 -9.57 10.04 -13.75
C LEU A 301 -10.36 9.14 -14.71
N TYR A 302 -9.71 8.58 -15.72
CA TYR A 302 -10.37 7.68 -16.67
C TYR A 302 -10.70 6.33 -16.02
N LEU A 303 -9.79 5.77 -15.22
CA LEU A 303 -10.06 4.57 -14.44
C LEU A 303 -11.22 4.78 -13.46
N LEU A 304 -11.24 5.91 -12.74
CA LEU A 304 -12.33 6.24 -11.82
C LEU A 304 -13.67 6.40 -12.53
N GLU A 305 -13.68 7.02 -13.70
CA GLU A 305 -14.87 7.17 -14.55
C GLU A 305 -15.42 5.79 -14.96
N LYS A 306 -14.54 4.88 -15.38
CA LYS A 306 -14.91 3.51 -15.74
C LYS A 306 -15.53 2.74 -14.57
N ILE A 307 -14.90 2.79 -13.39
CA ILE A 307 -15.43 2.16 -12.18
C ILE A 307 -16.80 2.77 -11.81
N LYS A 308 -16.92 4.10 -11.86
CA LYS A 308 -18.19 4.79 -11.56
C LYS A 308 -19.30 4.38 -12.51
N ASN A 309 -19.05 4.32 -13.82
CA ASN A 309 -20.06 3.95 -14.82
C ASN A 309 -20.54 2.51 -14.63
N LYS A 310 -19.67 1.60 -14.19
CA LYS A 310 -20.03 0.20 -13.96
C LYS A 310 -20.81 -0.03 -12.66
N THR A 311 -20.48 0.73 -11.63
CA THR A 311 -21.07 0.52 -10.29
C THR A 311 -22.28 1.41 -10.01
N GLY A 312 -22.40 2.55 -10.70
CA GLY A 312 -23.37 3.60 -10.35
C GLY A 312 -23.08 4.31 -9.01
N CYS A 313 -21.98 3.94 -8.31
CA CYS A 313 -21.65 4.45 -6.99
C CYS A 313 -21.14 5.90 -7.04
N LYS A 314 -21.28 6.59 -5.90
CA LYS A 314 -20.62 7.87 -5.69
C LYS A 314 -19.14 7.61 -5.35
N ILE A 315 -18.26 7.83 -6.31
CA ILE A 315 -16.79 7.67 -6.16
C ILE A 315 -16.18 9.05 -5.98
N GLU A 316 -15.42 9.23 -4.89
CA GLU A 316 -14.74 10.49 -4.56
C GLU A 316 -13.31 10.22 -4.09
N PRO A 317 -12.32 11.06 -4.45
CA PRO A 317 -11.02 10.99 -3.82
C PRO A 317 -11.12 11.28 -2.32
N ILE A 318 -10.34 10.56 -1.51
CA ILE A 318 -10.34 10.72 -0.04
C ILE A 318 -9.89 12.11 0.39
N ASP A 319 -9.21 12.83 -0.50
CA ASP A 319 -8.80 14.23 -0.34
C ASP A 319 -9.98 15.16 -0.02
N LYS A 320 -11.20 14.84 -0.50
CA LYS A 320 -12.43 15.55 -0.13
C LYS A 320 -12.77 15.50 1.36
N LEU A 321 -12.17 14.55 2.08
CA LEU A 321 -12.28 14.46 3.53
C LEU A 321 -11.18 15.25 4.26
N ASN A 322 -10.41 16.08 3.56
CA ASN A 322 -9.20 16.71 4.07
C ASN A 322 -8.20 15.67 4.61
N ILE A 323 -7.99 14.60 3.83
CA ILE A 323 -6.99 13.56 4.05
C ILE A 323 -6.16 13.52 2.78
N GLU A 324 -4.86 13.74 2.88
CA GLU A 324 -3.95 13.65 1.73
C GLU A 324 -3.83 12.19 1.26
N GLY A 325 -4.47 11.89 0.13
CA GLY A 325 -4.64 10.52 -0.38
C GLY A 325 -3.35 9.78 -0.72
N ASP A 326 -2.26 10.50 -1.01
CA ASP A 326 -0.92 9.92 -1.24
C ASP A 326 -0.32 9.38 0.06
N PHE A 327 -0.64 9.97 1.20
CA PHE A 327 -0.03 9.65 2.49
C PHE A 327 -0.88 8.77 3.40
N VAL A 328 -2.02 8.24 2.92
CA VAL A 328 -2.91 7.41 3.75
C VAL A 328 -2.16 6.19 4.32
N GLU A 329 -1.32 5.55 3.53
CA GLU A 329 -0.58 4.36 3.97
C GLU A 329 0.52 4.71 4.98
N SER A 330 1.31 5.78 4.76
CA SER A 330 2.32 6.21 5.75
C SER A 330 1.66 6.68 7.06
N GLN A 331 0.50 7.35 6.98
CA GLN A 331 -0.32 7.68 8.16
C GLN A 331 -0.83 6.41 8.85
N ALA A 332 -1.26 5.41 8.10
CA ALA A 332 -1.66 4.12 8.66
C ALA A 332 -0.48 3.47 9.42
N PHE A 333 0.73 3.46 8.86
CA PHE A 333 1.89 2.88 9.56
C PHE A 333 2.32 3.68 10.79
N ALA A 334 2.11 5.00 10.84
CA ALA A 334 2.25 5.76 12.07
C ALA A 334 1.24 5.31 13.14
N TYR A 335 -0.03 5.15 12.76
CA TYR A 335 -1.10 4.70 13.65
C TYR A 335 -0.88 3.26 14.14
N LEU A 336 -0.54 2.35 13.23
CA LEU A 336 -0.27 0.94 13.53
C LEU A 336 0.94 0.78 14.46
N ALA A 337 2.00 1.56 14.26
CA ALA A 337 3.16 1.54 15.15
C ALA A 337 2.81 1.96 16.58
N VAL A 338 1.97 2.99 16.73
CA VAL A 338 1.48 3.40 18.06
C VAL A 338 0.63 2.29 18.68
N ARG A 339 -0.29 1.67 17.91
CA ARG A 339 -1.07 0.51 18.42
C ARG A 339 -0.18 -0.65 18.84
N SER A 340 0.81 -1.01 18.02
CA SER A 340 1.77 -2.08 18.31
C SER A 340 2.57 -1.77 19.57
N PHE A 341 3.06 -0.54 19.72
CA PHE A 341 3.78 -0.09 20.90
C PHE A 341 2.92 -0.20 22.18
N LEU A 342 1.62 0.09 22.06
CA LEU A 342 0.64 -0.02 23.15
C LEU A 342 0.06 -1.45 23.28
N LYS A 343 0.60 -2.42 22.54
CA LYS A 343 0.13 -3.82 22.52
C LYS A 343 -1.34 -3.98 22.11
N LYS A 344 -1.85 -3.06 21.30
CA LYS A 344 -3.21 -3.11 20.75
C LYS A 344 -3.23 -3.90 19.43
N PRO A 345 -4.32 -4.60 19.12
CA PRO A 345 -4.43 -5.33 17.85
C PRO A 345 -4.33 -4.41 16.63
N ILE A 346 -3.67 -4.90 15.58
CA ILE A 346 -3.56 -4.23 14.28
C ILE A 346 -4.19 -5.04 13.14
N THR A 347 -4.40 -6.35 13.34
CA THR A 347 -5.09 -7.24 12.39
C THR A 347 -6.22 -7.99 13.07
N PHE A 348 -7.21 -8.40 12.27
CA PHE A 348 -8.46 -8.99 12.74
C PHE A 348 -8.91 -10.09 11.78
N PRO A 349 -9.71 -11.10 12.25
CA PRO A 349 -10.23 -12.17 11.41
C PRO A 349 -10.93 -11.67 10.14
N GLU A 350 -11.67 -10.58 10.25
CA GLU A 350 -12.45 -9.99 9.16
C GLU A 350 -11.60 -9.24 8.14
N THR A 351 -10.34 -8.93 8.48
CA THR A 351 -9.42 -8.17 7.61
C THR A 351 -8.38 -9.06 6.94
N THR A 352 -7.62 -9.82 7.72
CA THR A 352 -6.54 -10.66 7.19
C THR A 352 -6.85 -12.14 7.26
N GLY A 353 -7.96 -12.55 7.90
CA GLY A 353 -8.31 -13.94 8.11
C GLY A 353 -7.51 -14.62 9.24
N CYS A 354 -6.83 -13.85 10.08
CA CYS A 354 -6.14 -14.42 11.25
C CYS A 354 -7.13 -15.00 12.28
N SER A 355 -6.66 -15.89 13.14
CA SER A 355 -7.51 -16.66 14.07
C SER A 355 -8.20 -15.81 15.13
N LYS A 356 -7.62 -14.66 15.50
CA LYS A 356 -8.10 -13.71 16.52
C LYS A 356 -7.49 -12.33 16.31
N PRO A 357 -7.97 -11.26 16.96
CA PRO A 357 -7.31 -9.97 16.92
C PRO A 357 -5.85 -10.08 17.39
N LEU A 358 -4.91 -9.61 16.55
CA LEU A 358 -3.47 -9.75 16.78
C LEU A 358 -2.76 -8.41 16.81
N THR A 359 -1.80 -8.29 17.72
CA THR A 359 -0.77 -7.26 17.64
C THR A 359 0.22 -7.60 16.52
N GLY A 360 0.96 -6.63 16.02
CA GLY A 360 2.01 -6.86 15.03
C GLY A 360 3.19 -5.93 15.24
N GLY A 361 4.25 -6.21 14.50
CA GLY A 361 5.48 -5.46 14.58
C GLY A 361 6.38 -5.88 15.76
N ILE A 362 7.67 -5.68 15.57
CA ILE A 362 8.72 -5.91 16.55
C ILE A 362 9.25 -4.55 17.00
N LEU A 363 9.28 -4.32 18.32
CA LEU A 363 9.84 -3.11 18.91
C LEU A 363 11.36 -3.25 19.04
N ILE A 364 12.10 -2.33 18.47
CA ILE A 364 13.50 -2.10 18.74
C ILE A 364 13.64 -0.87 19.64
N ASN A 365 14.26 -1.06 20.77
CA ASN A 365 14.59 0.02 21.68
C ASN A 365 15.89 0.71 21.21
N ASN A 366 15.95 1.98 21.45
CA ASN A 366 17.14 2.79 21.26
C ASN A 366 18.04 2.61 22.52
N ASN A 367 18.87 1.59 22.54
CA ASN A 367 19.89 1.40 23.58
C ASN A 367 21.19 2.01 23.15
#